data_5ac477c36a900063094e524e4f193ad5
#
_entry.id   5ac477c36a900063094e524e4f193ad5
#
_cell.length_a   1.000
_cell.length_b   1.000
_cell.length_c   1.000
_cell.angle_alpha   90.00
_cell.angle_beta   90.00
_cell.angle_gamma   90.00
#
_symmetry.space_group_name_H-M   'P 1'
#
loop_
_entity.id
_entity.type
_entity.pdbx_description
1 polymer ?
#
loop_
_entity_poly.entity_id
_entity_poly.type
_entity_poly.pdbx_seq_one_letter_code
_entity_poly.pdbx_strand_id
1 'polypeptide(L)'
;MTSGELANLAHLRRARDLMDRDYARPLDVPAMARAALMSPAHFSRQFRAAYGETPYGYLMTRRIERAKALLRRGDRSVTEVCLEVGCTSLGSFSARFTEVVGESPSAYRARDHRAGATVPACVAKAWTRPERTSRNGEATG
;
A
#
# COMPACT_ATOMS: atom_id res chain seq x y z
N MET A 1 -0.17 29.72 -3.88
CA MET A 1 0.74 28.74 -4.49
C MET A 1 1.33 29.33 -5.77
N THR A 2 2.66 29.26 -5.91
CA THR A 2 3.34 29.81 -7.08
C THR A 2 3.22 28.89 -8.28
N SER A 3 3.53 29.42 -9.47
CA SER A 3 3.56 28.62 -10.69
C SER A 3 4.55 27.46 -10.58
N GLY A 4 5.73 27.73 -9.96
CA GLY A 4 6.73 26.69 -9.76
C GLY A 4 6.24 25.58 -8.85
N GLU A 5 5.50 25.93 -7.80
CA GLU A 5 4.94 24.95 -6.89
C GLU A 5 3.87 24.11 -7.57
N LEU A 6 3.04 24.72 -8.41
CA LEU A 6 2.03 23.99 -9.17
C LEU A 6 2.66 23.02 -10.15
N ALA A 7 3.71 23.46 -10.85
CA ALA A 7 4.43 22.60 -11.79
C ALA A 7 5.09 21.44 -11.05
N ASN A 8 5.65 21.71 -9.88
CA ASN A 8 6.28 20.70 -9.05
C ASN A 8 5.27 19.62 -8.62
N LEU A 9 4.09 20.05 -8.19
CA LEU A 9 3.03 19.11 -7.81
C LEU A 9 2.57 18.27 -8.99
N ALA A 10 2.49 18.86 -10.18
CA ALA A 10 2.11 18.12 -11.38
C ALA A 10 3.14 17.03 -11.71
N HIS A 11 4.44 17.34 -11.55
CA HIS A 11 5.50 16.36 -11.76
C HIS A 11 5.43 15.23 -10.73
N LEU A 12 5.22 15.59 -9.48
CA LEU A 12 5.09 14.58 -8.41
C LEU A 12 3.87 13.68 -8.63
N ARG A 13 2.78 14.26 -9.12
CA ARG A 13 1.57 13.48 -9.41
C ARG A 13 1.81 12.47 -10.51
N ARG A 14 2.62 12.82 -11.51
CA ARG A 14 2.98 11.88 -12.57
C ARG A 14 3.68 10.64 -12.00
N ALA A 15 4.61 10.85 -11.06
CA ALA A 15 5.29 9.73 -10.42
C ALA A 15 4.33 8.92 -9.58
N ARG A 16 3.43 9.57 -8.86
CA ARG A 16 2.43 8.87 -8.04
C ARG A 16 1.51 8.04 -8.93
N ASP A 17 1.07 8.59 -10.04
CA ASP A 17 0.20 7.86 -10.98
C ASP A 17 0.91 6.64 -11.55
N LEU A 18 2.20 6.76 -11.83
CA LEU A 18 3.02 5.63 -12.26
C LEU A 18 3.03 4.53 -11.20
N MET A 19 3.22 4.91 -9.94
CA MET A 19 3.23 3.94 -8.85
C MET A 19 1.87 3.27 -8.68
N ASP A 20 0.80 4.04 -8.78
CA ASP A 20 -0.57 3.51 -8.65
C ASP A 20 -0.90 2.53 -9.77
N ARG A 21 -0.42 2.81 -10.96
CA ARG A 21 -0.69 1.96 -12.12
C ARG A 21 0.23 0.75 -12.18
N ASP A 22 1.52 0.97 -11.94
CA ASP A 22 2.55 -0.06 -12.16
C ASP A 22 3.19 -0.55 -10.87
N TYR A 23 2.43 -0.61 -9.78
CA TYR A 23 2.97 -0.97 -8.46
C TYR A 23 3.65 -2.34 -8.45
N ALA A 24 3.21 -3.26 -9.32
CA ALA A 24 3.74 -4.62 -9.36
C ALA A 24 5.05 -4.72 -10.14
N ARG A 25 5.47 -3.64 -10.79
CA ARG A 25 6.71 -3.65 -11.56
C ARG A 25 7.87 -3.24 -10.66
N PRO A 26 9.12 -3.56 -11.07
CA PRO A 26 10.28 -3.22 -10.25
C PRO A 26 10.59 -1.72 -10.34
N LEU A 27 9.82 -0.94 -9.60
CA LEU A 27 9.98 0.51 -9.55
C LEU A 27 10.94 0.88 -8.42
N ASP A 28 12.06 1.51 -8.76
CA ASP A 28 12.99 2.04 -7.77
C ASP A 28 12.87 3.57 -7.75
N VAL A 29 13.51 4.20 -6.76
CA VAL A 29 13.43 5.66 -6.62
C VAL A 29 13.94 6.38 -7.87
N PRO A 30 15.08 5.96 -8.48
CA PRO A 30 15.50 6.62 -9.72
C PRO A 30 14.46 6.57 -10.84
N ALA A 31 13.77 5.45 -11.00
CA ALA A 31 12.73 5.33 -12.03
C ALA A 31 11.57 6.27 -11.75
N MET A 32 11.14 6.35 -10.49
CA MET A 32 10.06 7.24 -10.11
C MET A 32 10.46 8.71 -10.27
N ALA A 33 11.71 9.03 -9.91
CA ALA A 33 12.23 10.39 -10.04
C ALA A 33 12.27 10.83 -11.51
N ARG A 34 12.64 9.91 -12.40
CA ARG A 34 12.63 10.20 -13.85
C ARG A 34 11.24 10.57 -14.33
N ALA A 35 10.22 9.86 -13.84
CA ALA A 35 8.83 10.17 -14.19
C ALA A 35 8.42 11.56 -13.70
N ALA A 36 9.02 12.02 -12.61
CA ALA A 36 8.77 13.35 -12.07
C ALA A 36 9.71 14.40 -12.63
N LEU A 37 10.63 14.03 -13.53
CA LEU A 37 11.64 14.93 -14.10
C LEU A 37 12.50 15.58 -13.01
N MET A 38 12.89 14.80 -12.03
CA MET A 38 13.68 15.26 -10.87
C MET A 38 14.84 14.32 -10.61
N SER A 39 15.87 14.82 -9.93
CA SER A 39 16.91 13.94 -9.40
C SER A 39 16.31 13.09 -8.28
N PRO A 40 16.88 11.91 -7.99
CA PRO A 40 16.35 11.06 -6.93
C PRO A 40 16.26 11.74 -5.57
N ALA A 41 17.29 12.47 -5.17
CA ALA A 41 17.29 13.14 -3.86
C ALA A 41 16.24 14.24 -3.79
N HIS A 42 16.14 15.05 -4.84
CA HIS A 42 15.15 16.13 -4.89
C HIS A 42 13.74 15.54 -4.91
N PHE A 43 13.54 14.49 -5.71
CA PHE A 43 12.25 13.81 -5.80
C PHE A 43 11.82 13.28 -4.43
N SER A 44 12.71 12.60 -3.72
CA SER A 44 12.37 12.01 -2.42
C SER A 44 11.94 13.08 -1.43
N ARG A 45 12.67 14.20 -1.37
CA ARG A 45 12.34 15.29 -0.47
C ARG A 45 10.99 15.94 -0.84
N GLN A 46 10.79 16.20 -2.13
CA GLN A 46 9.59 16.86 -2.59
C GLN A 46 8.36 15.97 -2.43
N PHE A 47 8.51 14.68 -2.73
CA PHE A 47 7.42 13.73 -2.59
C PHE A 47 6.97 13.64 -1.14
N ARG A 48 7.93 13.51 -0.23
CA ARG A 48 7.60 13.42 1.20
C ARG A 48 6.96 14.71 1.71
N ALA A 49 7.42 15.85 1.25
CA ALA A 49 6.82 17.13 1.64
C ALA A 49 5.37 17.25 1.14
N ALA A 50 5.11 16.75 -0.05
CA ALA A 50 3.78 16.87 -0.66
C ALA A 50 2.80 15.83 -0.14
N TYR A 51 3.25 14.60 0.09
CA TYR A 51 2.35 13.48 0.40
C TYR A 51 2.53 12.87 1.78
N GLY A 52 3.50 13.33 2.55
CA GLY A 52 3.67 12.90 3.93
C GLY A 52 4.40 11.57 4.13
N GLU A 53 4.80 10.90 3.06
CA GLU A 53 5.55 9.67 3.15
C GLU A 53 6.57 9.57 2.03
N THR A 54 7.58 8.73 2.23
CA THR A 54 8.62 8.56 1.22
C THR A 54 8.04 7.89 -0.02
N PRO A 55 8.67 8.07 -1.20
CA PRO A 55 8.20 7.38 -2.41
C PRO A 55 8.13 5.87 -2.24
N TYR A 56 9.16 5.27 -1.65
CA TYR A 56 9.15 3.82 -1.44
C TYR A 56 8.06 3.41 -0.45
N GLY A 57 7.87 4.20 0.61
CA GLY A 57 6.79 3.95 1.58
C GLY A 57 5.42 3.95 0.92
N TYR A 58 5.18 4.93 0.06
CA TYR A 58 3.95 5.01 -0.70
C TYR A 58 3.75 3.78 -1.58
N LEU A 59 4.79 3.40 -2.33
CA LEU A 59 4.73 2.23 -3.20
C LEU A 59 4.42 0.97 -2.40
N MET A 60 5.09 0.78 -1.26
CA MET A 60 4.84 -0.39 -0.42
C MET A 60 3.43 -0.40 0.13
N THR A 61 2.89 0.75 0.51
CA THR A 61 1.50 0.84 0.98
C THR A 61 0.53 0.39 -0.12
N ARG A 62 0.76 0.83 -1.36
CA ARG A 62 -0.08 0.39 -2.48
C ARG A 62 0.00 -1.12 -2.70
N ARG A 63 1.20 -1.67 -2.61
CA ARG A 63 1.41 -3.12 -2.74
C ARG A 63 0.69 -3.89 -1.64
N ILE A 64 0.75 -3.38 -0.41
CA ILE A 64 0.08 -4.02 0.73
C ILE A 64 -1.45 -3.98 0.56
N GLU A 65 -1.99 -2.87 0.09
CA GLU A 65 -3.43 -2.76 -0.15
C GLU A 65 -3.89 -3.78 -1.18
N ARG A 66 -3.13 -3.95 -2.24
CA ARG A 66 -3.46 -4.96 -3.24
C ARG A 66 -3.32 -6.37 -2.68
N ALA A 67 -2.27 -6.60 -1.88
CA ALA A 67 -2.06 -7.89 -1.25
C ALA A 67 -3.24 -8.27 -0.36
N LYS A 68 -3.78 -7.32 0.40
CA LYS A 68 -4.97 -7.58 1.22
C LYS A 68 -6.11 -8.12 0.38
N ALA A 69 -6.38 -7.47 -0.74
CA ALA A 69 -7.46 -7.90 -1.64
C ALA A 69 -7.23 -9.33 -2.15
N LEU A 70 -5.99 -9.64 -2.53
CA LEU A 70 -5.66 -10.97 -3.03
C LEU A 70 -5.73 -12.03 -1.94
N LEU A 71 -5.26 -11.71 -0.75
CA LEU A 71 -5.28 -12.66 0.37
C LEU A 71 -6.71 -12.96 0.82
N ARG A 72 -7.60 -11.98 0.75
CA ARG A 72 -9.01 -12.20 1.10
C ARG A 72 -9.67 -13.22 0.18
N ARG A 73 -9.24 -13.30 -1.06
CA ARG A 73 -9.80 -14.28 -2.00
C ARG A 73 -9.43 -15.71 -1.62
N GLY A 74 -8.27 -15.90 -0.97
CA GLY A 74 -7.88 -17.19 -0.44
C GLY A 74 -7.40 -18.22 -1.45
N ASP A 75 -7.31 -17.86 -2.72
CA ASP A 75 -6.90 -18.80 -3.77
C ASP A 75 -5.40 -18.74 -4.09
N ARG A 76 -4.63 -17.96 -3.34
CA ARG A 76 -3.19 -17.82 -3.54
C ARG A 76 -2.47 -17.89 -2.22
N SER A 77 -1.26 -18.44 -2.25
CA SER A 77 -0.42 -18.50 -1.07
C SER A 77 0.14 -17.09 -0.75
N VAL A 78 0.63 -16.92 0.46
CA VAL A 78 1.28 -15.66 0.85
C VAL A 78 2.47 -15.36 -0.06
N THR A 79 3.27 -16.39 -0.38
CA THR A 79 4.42 -16.20 -1.27
C THR A 79 3.99 -15.76 -2.66
N GLU A 80 2.94 -16.38 -3.20
CA GLU A 80 2.42 -15.99 -4.51
C GLU A 80 1.93 -14.55 -4.51
N VAL A 81 1.22 -14.15 -3.47
CA VAL A 81 0.73 -12.77 -3.35
C VAL A 81 1.89 -11.78 -3.25
N CYS A 82 2.90 -12.13 -2.45
CA CYS A 82 4.09 -11.28 -2.30
C CYS A 82 4.72 -10.98 -3.65
N LEU A 83 4.92 -12.02 -4.46
CA LEU A 83 5.52 -11.87 -5.78
C LEU A 83 4.59 -11.14 -6.74
N GLU A 84 3.32 -11.42 -6.69
CA GLU A 84 2.35 -10.81 -7.61
C GLU A 84 2.25 -9.31 -7.41
N VAL A 85 2.37 -8.82 -6.18
CA VAL A 85 2.31 -7.38 -5.93
C VAL A 85 3.65 -6.68 -6.13
N GLY A 86 4.67 -7.42 -6.58
CA GLY A 86 5.96 -6.83 -6.93
C GLY A 86 7.01 -6.84 -5.84
N CYS A 87 6.75 -7.52 -4.73
CA CYS A 87 7.74 -7.64 -3.66
C CYS A 87 8.66 -8.82 -3.93
N THR A 88 9.95 -8.64 -3.67
CA THR A 88 10.93 -9.70 -3.91
C THR A 88 11.45 -10.33 -2.63
N SER A 89 11.15 -9.73 -1.48
CA SER A 89 11.58 -10.25 -0.18
C SER A 89 10.35 -10.57 0.64
N LEU A 90 10.13 -11.85 0.90
CA LEU A 90 8.99 -12.28 1.70
C LEU A 90 9.07 -11.75 3.12
N GLY A 91 10.27 -11.71 3.70
CA GLY A 91 10.47 -11.19 5.05
C GLY A 91 10.10 -9.71 5.15
N SER A 92 10.59 -8.90 4.22
CA SER A 92 10.27 -7.47 4.20
C SER A 92 8.79 -7.24 3.94
N PHE A 93 8.21 -8.02 3.04
CA PHE A 93 6.78 -7.94 2.75
C PHE A 93 5.95 -8.26 4.00
N SER A 94 6.28 -9.35 4.68
CA SER A 94 5.54 -9.77 5.88
C SER A 94 5.66 -8.75 6.99
N ALA A 95 6.85 -8.21 7.20
CA ALA A 95 7.07 -7.19 8.24
C ALA A 95 6.24 -5.93 7.93
N ARG A 96 6.28 -5.47 6.69
CA ARG A 96 5.53 -4.27 6.31
C ARG A 96 4.02 -4.51 6.38
N PHE A 97 3.59 -5.68 5.91
CA PHE A 97 2.17 -6.04 5.98
C PHE A 97 1.68 -6.02 7.43
N THR A 98 2.44 -6.62 8.33
CA THR A 98 2.07 -6.66 9.75
C THR A 98 2.02 -5.26 10.34
N GLU A 99 2.96 -4.41 9.96
CA GLU A 99 3.01 -3.03 10.43
C GLU A 99 1.78 -2.24 9.98
N VAL A 100 1.38 -2.41 8.74
CA VAL A 100 0.28 -1.65 8.14
C VAL A 100 -1.08 -2.23 8.54
N VAL A 101 -1.20 -3.54 8.54
CA VAL A 101 -2.50 -4.23 8.71
C VAL A 101 -2.78 -4.63 10.14
N GLY A 102 -1.73 -4.90 10.93
CA GLY A 102 -1.88 -5.29 12.32
C GLY A 102 -1.82 -6.78 12.58
N GLU A 103 -1.71 -7.60 11.52
CA GLU A 103 -1.53 -9.04 11.67
C GLU A 103 -0.73 -9.57 10.49
N SER A 104 -0.18 -10.76 10.64
CA SER A 104 0.67 -11.33 9.60
C SER A 104 -0.15 -11.64 8.33
N PRO A 105 0.52 -11.72 7.17
CA PRO A 105 -0.18 -12.09 5.94
C PRO A 105 -0.89 -13.44 6.04
N SER A 106 -0.27 -14.44 6.66
CA SER A 106 -0.88 -15.76 6.78
C SER A 106 -2.07 -15.76 7.72
N ALA A 107 -1.99 -15.02 8.82
CA ALA A 107 -3.13 -14.88 9.74
C ALA A 107 -4.29 -14.16 9.05
N TYR A 108 -3.96 -13.10 8.31
CA TYR A 108 -4.96 -12.34 7.58
C TYR A 108 -5.65 -13.22 6.52
N ARG A 109 -4.86 -14.00 5.77
CA ARG A 109 -5.37 -14.91 4.75
C ARG A 109 -6.29 -15.97 5.36
N ALA A 110 -5.95 -16.47 6.54
CA ALA A 110 -6.70 -17.54 7.20
C ALA A 110 -8.05 -17.10 7.76
N ARG A 111 -8.25 -15.79 7.93
CA ARG A 111 -9.51 -15.27 8.46
C ARG A 111 -10.65 -15.53 7.50
N ASP A 112 -11.85 -15.71 8.06
CA ASP A 112 -13.06 -15.85 7.26
C ASP A 112 -13.58 -14.47 6.88
N HIS A 113 -13.11 -13.98 5.76
CA HIS A 113 -13.52 -12.67 5.26
C HIS A 113 -14.95 -12.66 4.74
N ARG A 114 -15.47 -13.84 4.40
CA ARG A 114 -16.86 -13.92 3.97
C ARG A 114 -17.81 -13.62 5.11
N ALA A 115 -17.50 -14.12 6.30
CA ALA A 115 -18.32 -13.84 7.48
C ALA A 115 -18.37 -12.35 7.74
N GLY A 116 -17.22 -11.68 7.64
CA GLY A 116 -17.15 -10.23 7.78
C GLY A 116 -17.91 -9.50 6.70
N ALA A 117 -17.81 -10.00 5.48
CA ALA A 117 -18.48 -9.38 4.34
C ALA A 117 -20.00 -9.51 4.40
N THR A 118 -20.51 -10.58 5.01
CA THR A 118 -21.94 -10.79 5.12
C THR A 118 -22.56 -10.16 6.36
N VAL A 119 -21.74 -9.67 7.27
CA VAL A 119 -22.22 -8.97 8.46
C VAL A 119 -22.85 -7.65 8.03
N PRO A 120 -24.03 -7.31 8.59
CA PRO A 120 -24.63 -6.01 8.27
C PRO A 120 -23.65 -4.87 8.48
N ALA A 121 -23.78 -3.85 7.67
CA ALA A 121 -22.86 -2.72 7.73
C ALA A 121 -22.79 -2.10 9.11
N CYS A 122 -23.86 -2.09 9.85
CA CYS A 122 -23.88 -1.51 11.19
C CYS A 122 -22.98 -2.27 12.15
N VAL A 123 -22.70 -3.53 11.86
CA VAL A 123 -21.82 -4.34 12.70
C VAL A 123 -20.40 -4.35 12.10
N ALA A 124 -20.31 -4.58 10.82
CA ALA A 124 -19.01 -4.74 10.17
C ALA A 124 -18.13 -3.51 10.31
N LYS A 125 -18.68 -2.34 10.09
CA LYS A 125 -17.86 -1.14 10.12
C LYS A 125 -17.46 -0.69 11.51
N ALA A 126 -18.03 -1.28 12.50
CA ALA A 126 -17.59 -0.97 13.85
C ALA A 126 -16.14 -1.35 14.02
N TRP A 127 -15.70 -2.19 13.16
CA TRP A 127 -14.32 -2.56 13.17
C TRP A 127 -13.71 -2.60 11.81
N THR A 128 -14.16 -2.08 11.35
CA THR A 128 -13.42 -2.05 10.33
C THR A 128 -12.62 -0.93 10.17
N ARG A 129 -13.22 -0.93 10.98
CA ARG A 129 -12.49 -0.21 11.05
C ARG A 129 -11.56 0.04 10.90
N PRO A 130 -12.06 0.13 11.35
CA PRO A 130 -11.12 0.27 11.31
C PRO A 130 -10.35 0.37 11.08
N GLU A 131 -10.93 0.22 11.48
CA GLU A 131 -10.11 0.13 11.59
C GLU A 131 -9.32 0.22 11.73
N ARG A 132 -9.90 0.07 12.27
CA ARG A 132 -9.13 -0.02 12.68
C ARG A 132 -8.63 -0.31 12.70
N THR A 133 -9.52 -0.57 13.25
CA THR A 133 -9.04 -1.07 13.54
C THR A 133 -8.85 -1.43 13.80
N SER A 134 -9.37 -1.97 14.14
CA SER A 134 -8.94 -2.57 14.60
C SER A 134 -8.87 -2.92 14.94
N ARG A 135 -9.12 -3.44 15.17
CA ARG A 135 -8.85 -4.13 15.69
C ARG A 135 -8.64 -4.47 15.40
N ASN A 136 -9.71 -4.65 15.81
CA ASN A 136 -9.40 -5.16 15.77
C ASN A 136 -9.44 -5.21 15.48
N GLY A 137 -10.45 -5.45 15.65
CA GLY A 137 -10.29 -5.86 15.50
C GLY A 137 -10.46 -5.76 15.24
N GLU A 138 -10.82 -5.94 15.08
CA GLU A 138 -10.70 -6.08 14.99
C GLU A 138 -10.35 -5.97 14.32
N ALA A 139 -11.17 -6.15 14.58
CA ALA A 139 -10.64 -6.14 14.22
C ALA A 139 -10.34 -6.07 13.45
N THR A 140 -11.14 -6.20 13.59
CA THR A 140 -10.61 -6.11 13.12
C THR A 140 -10.18 -5.88 12.42
N GLY A 141 -10.92 -5.84 12.53
CA GLY A 141 -10.33 -5.72 12.03
C GLY A 141 -9.94 -5.62 11.63
#